data_4a0bdb00d86126915045aa7168ee1899
#
_entry.id   4a0bdb00d86126915045aa7168ee1899
#
_cell.length_a   1.000
_cell.length_b   1.000
_cell.length_c   1.000
_cell.angle_alpha   90.00
_cell.angle_beta   90.00
_cell.angle_gamma   90.00
#
_symmetry.space_group_name_H-M   'P 1'
#
loop_
_entity.id
_entity.type
_entity.pdbx_description
1 polymer ?
#
loop_
_entity_poly.entity_id
_entity_poly.type
_entity_poly.pdbx_seq_one_letter_code
_entity_poly.pdbx_strand_id
1 'polypeptide(L)'
;MTGEGPDSADPLSEALAGLRIVDLTRLLPGPLATLRLAQWGADVLKVEDPGEGDGARTLWRTEAEAEAGEPGAFYRRLNAGKRVLRLDLRSDAGKATLLDELRGADALVEGFRPGVMARLGLGFEAVSAHNPKLVMVSISGYGQHGPWAQRAGHDINYIAMAGLLEQVASGGGEIALPNFQVGDLLGGSQAALSALLAALLAARRTGRGCHLDISMAHEVLRHQVVVRTALEALGRVPPAGCDLLSGGAPCYGVYRTADGRHLAVGALELKFWQGVCATLGRPQWERRHWSLGEAPGSEPAMALRAELQAVLATQPLAHWVQVFDTVDACVTPVLRLDEALRHPLFAG
;
A
#
# COMPACT_ATOMS: atom_id res chain seq x y z
N MET A 1 -21.99 11.44 1.86
CA MET A 1 -22.05 12.90 1.64
C MET A 1 -20.61 13.33 1.44
N THR A 2 -20.30 13.67 0.21
CA THR A 2 -18.98 14.14 -0.24
C THR A 2 -18.94 15.64 -0.02
N GLY A 3 -18.33 16.08 1.07
CA GLY A 3 -17.98 17.47 1.28
C GLY A 3 -16.65 17.75 0.60
N GLU A 4 -16.67 18.02 -0.69
CA GLU A 4 -15.59 18.72 -1.35
C GLU A 4 -15.72 20.20 -1.01
N GLY A 5 -14.78 20.73 -0.24
CA GLY A 5 -14.62 22.17 -0.05
C GLY A 5 -14.22 22.83 -1.38
N PRO A 6 -14.52 24.10 -1.60
CA PRO A 6 -14.30 24.76 -2.88
C PRO A 6 -12.80 25.01 -3.16
N ASP A 7 -12.39 24.62 -4.38
CA ASP A 7 -11.25 25.14 -5.14
C ASP A 7 -9.80 24.91 -4.60
N SER A 8 -9.40 23.66 -4.43
CA SER A 8 -8.06 23.29 -4.92
C SER A 8 -8.23 22.08 -5.85
N ALA A 9 -8.41 22.31 -7.15
CA ALA A 9 -8.32 21.25 -8.13
C ALA A 9 -6.99 20.51 -7.87
N ASP A 10 -7.05 19.19 -7.69
CA ASP A 10 -5.84 18.38 -7.56
C ASP A 10 -4.93 18.76 -8.75
N PRO A 11 -3.72 19.29 -8.51
CA PRO A 11 -2.82 19.73 -9.58
C PRO A 11 -2.47 18.59 -10.55
N LEU A 12 -2.77 17.35 -10.18
CA LEU A 12 -2.57 16.18 -11.01
C LEU A 12 -3.82 15.75 -11.80
N SER A 13 -4.98 16.36 -11.58
CA SER A 13 -6.26 15.93 -12.20
C SER A 13 -6.25 15.85 -13.73
N GLU A 14 -5.36 16.59 -14.39
CA GLU A 14 -5.18 16.58 -15.86
C GLU A 14 -3.76 16.19 -16.29
N ALA A 15 -2.91 15.77 -15.35
CA ALA A 15 -1.50 15.49 -15.61
C ALA A 15 -1.28 14.39 -16.66
N LEU A 16 -2.23 13.47 -16.78
CA LEU A 16 -2.18 12.35 -17.73
C LEU A 16 -3.23 12.48 -18.83
N ALA A 17 -3.78 13.68 -19.06
CA ALA A 17 -4.72 13.92 -20.14
C ALA A 17 -4.16 13.46 -21.50
N GLY A 18 -4.97 12.73 -22.26
CA GLY A 18 -4.59 12.16 -23.54
C GLY A 18 -3.85 10.82 -23.46
N LEU A 19 -3.51 10.29 -22.27
CA LEU A 19 -3.05 8.92 -22.13
C LEU A 19 -4.22 7.95 -22.17
N ARG A 20 -4.05 6.84 -22.89
CA ARG A 20 -5.02 5.74 -22.99
C ARG A 20 -4.44 4.49 -22.37
N ILE A 21 -5.13 3.94 -21.36
CA ILE A 21 -4.72 2.76 -20.61
C ILE A 21 -5.78 1.68 -20.76
N VAL A 22 -5.35 0.49 -21.14
CA VAL A 22 -6.21 -0.70 -21.15
C VAL A 22 -5.93 -1.51 -19.87
N ASP A 23 -6.97 -1.80 -19.09
CA ASP A 23 -6.91 -2.45 -17.79
C ASP A 23 -7.60 -3.82 -17.84
N LEU A 24 -6.82 -4.91 -17.83
CA LEU A 24 -7.30 -6.30 -17.73
C LEU A 24 -7.22 -6.84 -16.29
N THR A 25 -6.93 -6.00 -15.32
CA THR A 25 -6.69 -6.43 -13.94
C THR A 25 -7.99 -6.66 -13.18
N ARG A 26 -7.90 -7.35 -12.05
CA ARG A 26 -9.03 -7.70 -11.19
C ARG A 26 -8.68 -7.48 -9.72
N LEU A 27 -9.69 -7.44 -8.88
CA LEU A 27 -9.61 -7.33 -7.42
C LEU A 27 -9.00 -6.00 -6.97
N LEU A 28 -7.75 -5.99 -6.42
CA LEU A 28 -7.20 -4.82 -5.74
C LEU A 28 -5.97 -4.21 -6.42
N PRO A 29 -4.83 -4.89 -6.63
CA PRO A 29 -3.58 -4.21 -6.96
C PRO A 29 -3.61 -3.44 -8.27
N GLY A 30 -4.01 -4.09 -9.35
CA GLY A 30 -4.11 -3.46 -10.67
C GLY A 30 -5.21 -2.42 -10.78
N PRO A 31 -6.46 -2.73 -10.36
CA PRO A 31 -7.53 -1.75 -10.39
C PRO A 31 -7.24 -0.47 -9.60
N LEU A 32 -6.52 -0.55 -8.47
CA LEU A 32 -6.11 0.66 -7.74
C LEU A 32 -5.03 1.46 -8.49
N ALA A 33 -4.05 0.78 -9.11
CA ALA A 33 -3.04 1.46 -9.92
C ALA A 33 -3.68 2.23 -11.07
N THR A 34 -4.60 1.58 -11.80
CA THR A 34 -5.28 2.21 -12.95
C THR A 34 -6.34 3.24 -12.53
N LEU A 35 -6.94 3.12 -11.33
CA LEU A 35 -7.76 4.18 -10.74
C LEU A 35 -6.96 5.47 -10.53
N ARG A 36 -5.73 5.38 -10.00
CA ARG A 36 -4.88 6.57 -9.84
C ARG A 36 -4.59 7.25 -11.16
N LEU A 37 -4.33 6.47 -12.22
CA LEU A 37 -4.15 7.03 -13.57
C LEU A 37 -5.42 7.74 -14.06
N ALA A 38 -6.61 7.14 -13.83
CA ALA A 38 -7.88 7.78 -14.19
C ALA A 38 -8.12 9.08 -13.41
N GLN A 39 -7.82 9.10 -12.10
CA GLN A 39 -7.91 10.29 -11.27
C GLN A 39 -6.97 11.41 -11.72
N TRP A 40 -5.87 11.06 -12.38
CA TRP A 40 -4.91 12.01 -12.97
C TRP A 40 -5.20 12.32 -14.45
N GLY A 41 -6.40 12.00 -14.94
CA GLY A 41 -6.89 12.40 -16.24
C GLY A 41 -6.64 11.42 -17.39
N ALA A 42 -6.10 10.22 -17.14
CA ALA A 42 -5.96 9.21 -18.18
C ALA A 42 -7.32 8.59 -18.56
N ASP A 43 -7.54 8.29 -19.86
CA ASP A 43 -8.65 7.48 -20.32
C ASP A 43 -8.38 6.00 -20.04
N VAL A 44 -9.04 5.43 -19.04
CA VAL A 44 -8.86 4.04 -18.64
C VAL A 44 -10.02 3.19 -19.14
N LEU A 45 -9.71 2.23 -20.01
CA LEU A 45 -10.64 1.19 -20.48
C LEU A 45 -10.42 -0.10 -19.70
N LYS A 46 -11.32 -0.41 -18.77
CA LYS A 46 -11.35 -1.69 -18.07
C LYS A 46 -12.03 -2.75 -18.93
N VAL A 47 -11.32 -3.82 -19.20
CA VAL A 47 -11.85 -4.98 -19.95
C VAL A 47 -12.11 -6.13 -19.01
N GLU A 48 -13.33 -6.67 -19.04
CA GLU A 48 -13.77 -7.79 -18.22
C GLU A 48 -14.33 -8.92 -19.10
N ASP A 49 -14.27 -10.16 -18.61
CA ASP A 49 -14.99 -11.23 -19.28
C ASP A 49 -16.53 -11.02 -19.20
N PRO A 50 -17.29 -11.53 -20.17
CA PRO A 50 -18.73 -11.30 -20.23
C PRO A 50 -19.53 -12.09 -19.19
N GLY A 51 -18.92 -13.10 -18.54
CA GLY A 51 -19.53 -13.89 -17.48
C GLY A 51 -19.52 -13.17 -16.13
N GLU A 52 -18.71 -13.68 -15.20
CA GLU A 52 -18.62 -13.14 -13.83
C GLU A 52 -17.95 -11.77 -13.74
N GLY A 53 -17.09 -11.45 -14.73
CA GLY A 53 -16.33 -10.20 -14.75
C GLY A 53 -15.22 -10.17 -13.68
N ASP A 54 -15.09 -9.03 -13.00
CA ASP A 54 -14.17 -8.87 -11.88
C ASP A 54 -14.82 -9.39 -10.59
N GLY A 55 -14.14 -10.30 -9.87
CA GLY A 55 -14.62 -10.83 -8.58
C GLY A 55 -14.89 -9.76 -7.51
N ALA A 56 -14.27 -8.58 -7.64
CA ALA A 56 -14.56 -7.44 -6.76
C ALA A 56 -16.01 -6.96 -6.84
N ARG A 57 -16.76 -7.30 -7.89
CA ARG A 57 -18.17 -6.91 -8.09
C ARG A 57 -19.09 -7.43 -6.99
N THR A 58 -18.75 -8.53 -6.34
CA THR A 58 -19.54 -9.12 -5.26
C THR A 58 -19.10 -8.72 -3.87
N LEU A 59 -17.92 -8.09 -3.71
CA LEU A 59 -17.39 -7.69 -2.41
C LEU A 59 -18.12 -6.46 -1.86
N TRP A 60 -18.55 -6.59 -0.59
CA TRP A 60 -19.36 -5.58 0.11
C TRP A 60 -20.55 -5.09 -0.73
N ARG A 61 -21.25 -6.04 -1.32
CA ARG A 61 -22.46 -5.85 -2.10
C ARG A 61 -23.66 -6.07 -1.19
N THR A 62 -24.55 -5.10 -1.12
CA THR A 62 -25.84 -5.21 -0.38
C THR A 62 -26.83 -6.10 -1.15
N GLU A 63 -27.87 -6.59 -0.47
CA GLU A 63 -28.94 -7.37 -1.12
C GLU A 63 -29.65 -6.54 -2.20
N ALA A 64 -29.97 -5.28 -1.91
CA ALA A 64 -30.60 -4.38 -2.87
C ALA A 64 -29.74 -4.16 -4.13
N GLU A 65 -28.42 -3.99 -3.97
CA GLU A 65 -27.49 -3.89 -5.11
C GLU A 65 -27.44 -5.21 -5.89
N ALA A 66 -27.53 -6.34 -5.19
CA ALA A 66 -27.54 -7.66 -5.83
C ALA A 66 -28.82 -7.85 -6.69
N GLU A 67 -29.97 -7.50 -6.16
CA GLU A 67 -31.27 -7.53 -6.87
C GLU A 67 -31.28 -6.59 -8.07
N ALA A 68 -30.69 -5.40 -7.94
CA ALA A 68 -30.55 -4.42 -9.02
C ALA A 68 -29.49 -4.78 -10.06
N GLY A 69 -28.70 -5.84 -9.87
CA GLY A 69 -27.58 -6.21 -10.76
C GLY A 69 -26.38 -5.26 -10.66
N GLU A 70 -26.35 -4.38 -9.66
CA GLU A 70 -25.28 -3.41 -9.47
C GLU A 70 -24.05 -4.04 -8.79
N PRO A 71 -22.84 -3.54 -9.04
CA PRO A 71 -21.64 -4.02 -8.36
C PRO A 71 -21.55 -3.48 -6.93
N GLY A 72 -20.88 -4.22 -6.04
CA GLY A 72 -20.63 -3.83 -4.67
C GLY A 72 -19.73 -2.59 -4.52
N ALA A 73 -19.73 -2.02 -3.33
CA ALA A 73 -19.02 -0.77 -3.02
C ALA A 73 -17.52 -0.82 -3.32
N PHE A 74 -16.87 -1.96 -3.11
CA PHE A 74 -15.44 -2.15 -3.37
C PHE A 74 -15.10 -1.98 -4.85
N TYR A 75 -15.88 -2.65 -5.72
CA TYR A 75 -15.70 -2.52 -7.16
C TYR A 75 -15.93 -1.08 -7.63
N ARG A 76 -17.02 -0.45 -7.19
CA ARG A 76 -17.33 0.94 -7.57
C ARG A 76 -16.21 1.90 -7.18
N ARG A 77 -15.65 1.74 -5.97
CA ARG A 77 -14.53 2.56 -5.51
C ARG A 77 -13.28 2.40 -6.37
N LEU A 78 -12.91 1.16 -6.69
CA LEU A 78 -11.67 0.88 -7.45
C LEU A 78 -11.77 1.19 -8.94
N ASN A 79 -12.98 1.29 -9.47
CA ASN A 79 -13.20 1.48 -10.90
C ASN A 79 -13.96 2.76 -11.23
N ALA A 80 -14.01 3.70 -10.28
CA ALA A 80 -14.62 5.01 -10.52
C ALA A 80 -13.91 5.73 -11.68
N GLY A 81 -14.69 6.32 -12.58
CA GLY A 81 -14.18 7.06 -13.73
C GLY A 81 -13.61 6.22 -14.88
N LYS A 82 -13.56 4.89 -14.76
CA LYS A 82 -13.14 4.00 -15.86
C LYS A 82 -14.31 3.66 -16.78
N ARG A 83 -14.03 3.57 -18.08
CA ARG A 83 -14.95 2.93 -19.03
C ARG A 83 -14.84 1.41 -18.89
N VAL A 84 -15.95 0.68 -19.02
CA VAL A 84 -15.96 -0.78 -18.91
C VAL A 84 -16.41 -1.40 -20.23
N LEU A 85 -15.63 -2.36 -20.74
CA LEU A 85 -15.92 -3.15 -21.92
C LEU A 85 -15.89 -4.63 -21.56
N ARG A 86 -16.88 -5.40 -22.01
CA ARG A 86 -16.94 -6.85 -21.78
C ARG A 86 -16.50 -7.59 -23.04
N LEU A 87 -15.42 -8.38 -22.94
CA LEU A 87 -14.84 -9.15 -24.04
C LEU A 87 -14.51 -10.58 -23.59
N ASP A 88 -14.90 -11.57 -24.39
CA ASP A 88 -14.35 -12.92 -24.25
C ASP A 88 -13.00 -13.01 -25.00
N LEU A 89 -11.90 -12.89 -24.26
CA LEU A 89 -10.55 -12.97 -24.82
C LEU A 89 -10.16 -14.39 -25.29
N ARG A 90 -11.02 -15.39 -25.13
CA ARG A 90 -10.84 -16.72 -25.73
C ARG A 90 -11.37 -16.77 -27.16
N SER A 91 -12.28 -15.88 -27.52
CA SER A 91 -12.82 -15.76 -28.86
C SER A 91 -11.94 -14.92 -29.78
N ASP A 92 -11.90 -15.23 -31.07
CA ASP A 92 -11.13 -14.43 -32.02
C ASP A 92 -11.68 -13.01 -32.18
N ALA A 93 -13.01 -12.86 -32.10
CA ALA A 93 -13.64 -11.53 -32.12
C ALA A 93 -13.24 -10.66 -30.90
N GLY A 94 -13.23 -11.24 -29.70
CA GLY A 94 -12.82 -10.53 -28.50
C GLY A 94 -11.34 -10.14 -28.54
N LYS A 95 -10.46 -11.02 -29.03
CA LYS A 95 -9.04 -10.70 -29.24
C LYS A 95 -8.85 -9.61 -30.27
N ALA A 96 -9.54 -9.67 -31.42
CA ALA A 96 -9.46 -8.64 -32.44
C ALA A 96 -9.88 -7.27 -31.90
N THR A 97 -10.99 -7.22 -31.15
CA THR A 97 -11.46 -6.00 -30.50
C THR A 97 -10.44 -5.46 -29.51
N LEU A 98 -9.83 -6.32 -28.67
CA LEU A 98 -8.77 -5.87 -27.74
C LEU A 98 -7.56 -5.32 -28.50
N LEU A 99 -7.11 -6.00 -29.55
CA LEU A 99 -5.97 -5.54 -30.36
C LEU A 99 -6.25 -4.19 -31.04
N ASP A 100 -7.50 -3.94 -31.46
CA ASP A 100 -7.91 -2.64 -32.00
C ASP A 100 -7.83 -1.53 -30.95
N GLU A 101 -8.29 -1.79 -29.71
CA GLU A 101 -8.14 -0.84 -28.60
C GLU A 101 -6.66 -0.57 -28.27
N LEU A 102 -5.81 -1.61 -28.34
CA LEU A 102 -4.37 -1.48 -28.05
C LEU A 102 -3.59 -0.70 -29.10
N ARG A 103 -4.08 -0.54 -30.34
CA ARG A 103 -3.39 0.29 -31.36
C ARG A 103 -3.21 1.75 -30.95
N GLY A 104 -4.19 2.27 -30.21
CA GLY A 104 -4.14 3.65 -29.74
C GLY A 104 -3.86 3.79 -28.25
N ALA A 105 -3.52 2.70 -27.57
CA ALA A 105 -3.23 2.73 -26.15
C ALA A 105 -1.74 3.03 -25.89
N ASP A 106 -1.46 3.71 -24.77
CA ASP A 106 -0.10 3.93 -24.27
C ASP A 106 0.34 2.78 -23.38
N ALA A 107 -0.59 2.15 -22.65
CA ALA A 107 -0.29 1.01 -21.79
C ALA A 107 -1.39 -0.05 -21.76
N LEU A 108 -0.96 -1.27 -21.48
CA LEU A 108 -1.78 -2.42 -21.10
C LEU A 108 -1.36 -2.90 -19.72
N VAL A 109 -2.30 -2.95 -18.78
CA VAL A 109 -2.05 -3.48 -17.43
C VAL A 109 -2.85 -4.76 -17.25
N GLU A 110 -2.19 -5.86 -16.87
CA GLU A 110 -2.83 -7.16 -16.67
C GLU A 110 -2.39 -7.79 -15.34
N GLY A 111 -3.21 -8.68 -14.80
CA GLY A 111 -2.96 -9.40 -13.55
C GLY A 111 -3.27 -10.88 -13.62
N PHE A 112 -3.16 -11.49 -14.80
CA PHE A 112 -3.34 -12.92 -14.96
C PHE A 112 -2.13 -13.70 -14.43
N ARG A 113 -2.31 -15.01 -14.24
CA ARG A 113 -1.18 -15.87 -13.95
C ARG A 113 -0.19 -15.86 -15.11
N PRO A 114 1.14 -15.97 -14.81
CA PRO A 114 2.15 -16.01 -15.84
C PRO A 114 1.86 -16.97 -16.97
N GLY A 115 2.07 -16.50 -18.20
CA GLY A 115 1.83 -17.27 -19.42
C GLY A 115 0.38 -17.28 -19.92
N VAL A 116 -0.61 -16.74 -19.19
CA VAL A 116 -2.00 -16.67 -19.66
C VAL A 116 -2.11 -15.78 -20.89
N MET A 117 -1.54 -14.59 -20.86
CA MET A 117 -1.54 -13.67 -22.00
C MET A 117 -0.89 -14.30 -23.24
N ALA A 118 0.23 -15.00 -23.07
CA ALA A 118 0.89 -15.70 -24.17
C ALA A 118 0.01 -16.81 -24.76
N ARG A 119 -0.66 -17.62 -23.92
CA ARG A 119 -1.61 -18.67 -24.39
C ARG A 119 -2.81 -18.10 -25.11
N LEU A 120 -3.24 -16.90 -24.79
CA LEU A 120 -4.31 -16.19 -25.51
C LEU A 120 -3.82 -15.59 -26.84
N GLY A 121 -2.50 -15.61 -27.13
CA GLY A 121 -1.90 -14.92 -28.27
C GLY A 121 -1.81 -13.41 -28.08
N LEU A 122 -1.86 -12.95 -26.83
CA LEU A 122 -1.85 -11.54 -26.43
C LEU A 122 -0.61 -11.20 -25.55
N GLY A 123 0.42 -12.06 -25.58
CA GLY A 123 1.70 -11.79 -24.90
C GLY A 123 2.41 -10.55 -25.45
N PHE A 124 3.42 -10.06 -24.74
CA PHE A 124 4.10 -8.80 -25.09
C PHE A 124 4.60 -8.77 -26.53
N GLU A 125 5.19 -9.83 -27.03
CA GLU A 125 5.66 -9.89 -28.42
C GLU A 125 4.51 -9.67 -29.44
N ALA A 126 3.35 -10.29 -29.19
CA ALA A 126 2.19 -10.14 -30.05
C ALA A 126 1.61 -8.72 -30.00
N VAL A 127 1.41 -8.17 -28.80
CA VAL A 127 0.81 -6.83 -28.66
C VAL A 127 1.78 -5.73 -29.11
N SER A 128 3.09 -5.89 -28.90
CA SER A 128 4.10 -4.94 -29.35
C SER A 128 4.28 -4.93 -30.86
N ALA A 129 3.99 -6.03 -31.56
CA ALA A 129 3.92 -6.06 -33.02
C ALA A 129 2.79 -5.16 -33.58
N HIS A 130 1.68 -5.02 -32.84
CA HIS A 130 0.57 -4.12 -33.22
C HIS A 130 0.79 -2.68 -32.79
N ASN A 131 1.47 -2.48 -31.64
CA ASN A 131 1.81 -1.16 -31.13
C ASN A 131 3.22 -1.19 -30.48
N PRO A 132 4.27 -0.84 -31.24
CA PRO A 132 5.65 -0.88 -30.77
C PRO A 132 5.95 0.08 -29.59
N LYS A 133 5.08 1.05 -29.32
CA LYS A 133 5.22 2.01 -28.21
C LYS A 133 4.51 1.57 -26.95
N LEU A 134 3.70 0.50 -27.00
CA LEU A 134 2.89 0.04 -25.89
C LEU A 134 3.75 -0.42 -24.71
N VAL A 135 3.46 0.11 -23.54
CA VAL A 135 4.02 -0.41 -22.29
C VAL A 135 3.07 -1.46 -21.74
N MET A 136 3.53 -2.70 -21.58
CA MET A 136 2.78 -3.76 -20.94
C MET A 136 3.25 -3.94 -19.50
N VAL A 137 2.31 -3.97 -18.54
CA VAL A 137 2.59 -4.21 -17.12
C VAL A 137 1.88 -5.48 -16.69
N SER A 138 2.65 -6.47 -16.25
CA SER A 138 2.12 -7.71 -15.65
C SER A 138 2.32 -7.66 -14.14
N ILE A 139 1.23 -7.62 -13.37
CA ILE A 139 1.26 -7.64 -11.90
C ILE A 139 0.96 -9.05 -11.44
N SER A 140 1.89 -9.65 -10.71
CA SER A 140 1.74 -11.02 -10.21
C SER A 140 2.30 -11.19 -8.80
N GLY A 141 1.94 -12.27 -8.12
CA GLY A 141 2.39 -12.52 -6.75
C GLY A 141 3.90 -12.70 -6.66
N TYR A 142 4.46 -13.50 -7.58
CA TYR A 142 5.85 -13.96 -7.50
C TYR A 142 6.68 -13.67 -8.74
N GLY A 143 6.16 -12.88 -9.69
CA GLY A 143 6.82 -12.56 -10.96
C GLY A 143 6.46 -13.52 -12.09
N GLN A 144 6.85 -13.13 -13.31
CA GLN A 144 6.56 -13.91 -14.53
C GLN A 144 7.46 -15.13 -14.70
N HIS A 145 8.58 -15.18 -13.97
CA HIS A 145 9.62 -16.20 -14.11
C HIS A 145 9.99 -16.83 -12.76
N GLY A 146 10.72 -17.96 -12.82
CA GLY A 146 11.22 -18.64 -11.63
C GLY A 146 10.29 -19.71 -11.07
N PRO A 147 10.73 -20.44 -10.02
CA PRO A 147 10.04 -21.63 -9.52
C PRO A 147 8.71 -21.35 -8.83
N TRP A 148 8.45 -20.09 -8.47
CA TRP A 148 7.23 -19.67 -7.79
C TRP A 148 6.22 -19.00 -8.72
N ALA A 149 6.55 -18.74 -9.97
CA ALA A 149 5.69 -18.00 -10.92
C ALA A 149 4.27 -18.56 -11.04
N GLN A 150 4.11 -19.91 -10.98
CA GLN A 150 2.78 -20.56 -11.08
C GLN A 150 2.12 -20.81 -9.70
N ARG A 151 2.71 -20.37 -8.59
CA ARG A 151 2.12 -20.54 -7.27
C ARG A 151 0.93 -19.61 -7.08
N ALA A 152 -0.13 -20.13 -6.47
CA ALA A 152 -1.26 -19.33 -6.01
C ALA A 152 -0.86 -18.56 -4.74
N GLY A 153 -1.44 -17.38 -4.56
CA GLY A 153 -1.25 -16.58 -3.36
C GLY A 153 -2.14 -15.35 -3.38
N HIS A 154 -2.29 -14.78 -2.23
CA HIS A 154 -2.87 -13.47 -1.96
C HIS A 154 -1.89 -12.64 -1.15
N ASP A 155 -2.23 -11.41 -0.84
CA ASP A 155 -1.41 -10.45 -0.09
C ASP A 155 -0.62 -11.09 1.06
N ILE A 156 -1.32 -11.82 1.95
CA ILE A 156 -0.71 -12.48 3.11
C ILE A 156 0.44 -13.42 2.73
N ASN A 157 0.33 -14.13 1.59
CA ASN A 157 1.36 -15.04 1.13
C ASN A 157 2.59 -14.27 0.60
N TYR A 158 2.37 -13.13 -0.05
CA TYR A 158 3.45 -12.30 -0.60
C TYR A 158 4.24 -11.63 0.52
N ILE A 159 3.57 -11.06 1.54
CA ILE A 159 4.22 -10.44 2.69
C ILE A 159 4.89 -11.48 3.60
N ALA A 160 4.33 -12.70 3.72
CA ALA A 160 4.94 -13.80 4.46
C ALA A 160 6.25 -14.26 3.80
N MET A 161 6.23 -14.50 2.48
CA MET A 161 7.40 -14.94 1.72
C MET A 161 8.49 -13.87 1.64
N ALA A 162 8.11 -12.60 1.69
CA ALA A 162 9.05 -11.48 1.76
C ALA A 162 9.65 -11.27 3.17
N GLY A 163 9.22 -12.02 4.20
CA GLY A 163 9.67 -11.85 5.58
C GLY A 163 9.05 -10.67 6.33
N LEU A 164 8.17 -9.89 5.69
CA LEU A 164 7.54 -8.74 6.33
C LEU A 164 6.59 -9.17 7.45
N LEU A 165 5.81 -10.24 7.23
CA LEU A 165 4.79 -10.66 8.17
C LEU A 165 5.39 -11.07 9.54
N GLU A 166 6.57 -11.67 9.54
CA GLU A 166 7.31 -11.99 10.78
C GLU A 166 7.68 -10.71 11.55
N GLN A 167 8.01 -9.62 10.85
CA GLN A 167 8.33 -8.34 11.46
C GLN A 167 7.11 -7.57 11.99
N VAL A 168 5.90 -7.95 11.58
CA VAL A 168 4.64 -7.43 12.12
C VAL A 168 4.20 -8.30 13.29
N ALA A 169 5.01 -8.32 14.34
CA ALA A 169 4.72 -9.08 15.56
C ALA A 169 4.77 -8.18 16.80
N SER A 170 4.03 -8.56 17.83
CA SER A 170 4.14 -7.96 19.16
C SER A 170 5.48 -8.32 19.81
N GLY A 171 5.88 -7.58 20.84
CA GLY A 171 7.06 -7.93 21.66
C GLY A 171 6.97 -9.31 22.34
N GLY A 172 5.82 -9.96 22.32
CA GLY A 172 5.62 -11.36 22.73
C GLY A 172 5.84 -12.38 21.62
N GLY A 173 6.20 -11.94 20.41
CA GLY A 173 6.43 -12.83 19.26
C GLY A 173 5.16 -13.31 18.55
N GLU A 174 3.98 -12.84 18.93
CA GLU A 174 2.73 -13.15 18.24
C GLU A 174 2.61 -12.32 16.97
N ILE A 175 2.51 -13.01 15.81
CA ILE A 175 2.36 -12.37 14.50
C ILE A 175 0.96 -11.79 14.38
N ALA A 176 0.88 -10.49 14.07
CA ALA A 176 -0.37 -9.80 13.80
C ALA A 176 -0.61 -9.67 12.30
N LEU A 177 -1.82 -9.98 11.84
CA LEU A 177 -2.21 -9.72 10.45
C LEU A 177 -2.71 -8.27 10.34
N PRO A 178 -2.02 -7.40 9.60
CA PRO A 178 -2.46 -6.02 9.41
C PRO A 178 -3.72 -6.00 8.52
N ASN A 179 -4.72 -5.20 8.88
CA ASN A 179 -5.84 -4.93 7.99
C ASN A 179 -5.47 -3.84 6.95
N PHE A 180 -4.32 -4.03 6.33
CA PHE A 180 -3.77 -3.20 5.26
C PHE A 180 -2.95 -4.10 4.35
N GLN A 181 -3.39 -4.29 3.12
CA GLN A 181 -2.84 -5.23 2.16
C GLN A 181 -1.55 -4.68 1.55
N VAL A 182 -0.46 -4.77 2.29
CA VAL A 182 0.85 -4.19 1.93
C VAL A 182 1.39 -4.78 0.62
N GLY A 183 1.24 -6.08 0.42
CA GLY A 183 1.67 -6.77 -0.80
C GLY A 183 0.94 -6.26 -2.03
N ASP A 184 -0.38 -6.14 -1.94
CA ASP A 184 -1.21 -5.65 -3.04
C ASP A 184 -1.04 -4.14 -3.26
N LEU A 185 -1.03 -3.35 -2.19
CA LEU A 185 -1.04 -1.88 -2.28
C LEU A 185 0.34 -1.31 -2.61
N LEU A 186 1.38 -1.71 -1.88
CA LEU A 186 2.74 -1.25 -2.10
C LEU A 186 3.43 -2.07 -3.20
N GLY A 187 3.43 -3.39 -3.03
CA GLY A 187 4.12 -4.32 -3.93
C GLY A 187 3.48 -4.43 -5.31
N GLY A 188 2.15 -4.32 -5.38
CA GLY A 188 1.38 -4.34 -6.62
C GLY A 188 1.08 -2.94 -7.15
N SER A 189 0.16 -2.22 -6.50
CA SER A 189 -0.38 -0.97 -7.05
C SER A 189 0.67 0.12 -7.18
N GLN A 190 1.40 0.46 -6.13
CA GLN A 190 2.36 1.57 -6.16
C GLN A 190 3.60 1.24 -7.00
N ALA A 191 4.09 0.00 -6.91
CA ALA A 191 5.22 -0.43 -7.73
C ALA A 191 4.87 -0.40 -9.23
N ALA A 192 3.68 -0.93 -9.60
CA ALA A 192 3.21 -0.90 -10.97
C ALA A 192 3.01 0.53 -11.48
N LEU A 193 2.38 1.40 -10.68
CA LEU A 193 2.15 2.81 -11.03
C LEU A 193 3.47 3.54 -11.29
N SER A 194 4.43 3.42 -10.37
CA SER A 194 5.73 4.09 -10.48
C SER A 194 6.53 3.61 -11.69
N ALA A 195 6.60 2.29 -11.88
CA ALA A 195 7.30 1.69 -13.01
C ALA A 195 6.64 2.05 -14.36
N LEU A 196 5.30 2.03 -14.41
CA LEU A 196 4.54 2.40 -15.60
C LEU A 196 4.79 3.85 -16.00
N LEU A 197 4.73 4.81 -15.07
CA LEU A 197 4.98 6.21 -15.36
C LEU A 197 6.41 6.43 -15.90
N ALA A 198 7.40 5.78 -15.31
CA ALA A 198 8.78 5.84 -15.81
C ALA A 198 8.91 5.23 -17.22
N ALA A 199 8.25 4.10 -17.47
CA ALA A 199 8.27 3.45 -18.77
C ALA A 199 7.53 4.28 -19.86
N LEU A 200 6.40 4.93 -19.52
CA LEU A 200 5.68 5.83 -20.41
C LEU A 200 6.54 7.04 -20.82
N LEU A 201 7.27 7.63 -19.89
CA LEU A 201 8.23 8.70 -20.18
C LEU A 201 9.34 8.21 -21.13
N ALA A 202 9.85 7.00 -20.87
CA ALA A 202 10.86 6.39 -21.74
C ALA A 202 10.29 6.10 -23.14
N ALA A 203 9.09 5.53 -23.23
CA ALA A 203 8.42 5.21 -24.50
C ALA A 203 8.13 6.46 -25.34
N ARG A 204 7.70 7.55 -24.71
CA ARG A 204 7.52 8.84 -25.40
C ARG A 204 8.83 9.38 -25.98
N ARG A 205 9.94 9.22 -25.28
CA ARG A 205 11.26 9.68 -25.72
C ARG A 205 11.86 8.80 -26.81
N THR A 206 11.71 7.48 -26.68
CA THR A 206 12.39 6.50 -27.55
C THR A 206 11.54 5.98 -28.70
N GLY A 207 10.23 6.17 -28.64
CA GLY A 207 9.27 5.54 -29.55
C GLY A 207 9.10 4.04 -29.35
N ARG A 208 9.60 3.47 -28.25
CA ARG A 208 9.58 2.01 -27.98
C ARG A 208 9.01 1.74 -26.59
N GLY A 209 8.01 0.87 -26.54
CA GLY A 209 7.46 0.33 -25.31
C GLY A 209 8.33 -0.76 -24.69
N CYS A 210 7.87 -1.33 -23.60
CA CYS A 210 8.55 -2.43 -22.91
C CYS A 210 7.54 -3.30 -22.13
N HIS A 211 7.99 -4.44 -21.64
CA HIS A 211 7.25 -5.28 -20.71
C HIS A 211 7.82 -5.11 -19.31
N LEU A 212 6.96 -4.77 -18.36
CA LEU A 212 7.27 -4.63 -16.94
C LEU A 212 6.71 -5.83 -16.18
N ASP A 213 7.58 -6.57 -15.51
CA ASP A 213 7.23 -7.67 -14.60
C ASP A 213 7.22 -7.15 -13.17
N ILE A 214 6.04 -6.97 -12.59
CA ILE A 214 5.84 -6.49 -11.23
C ILE A 214 5.49 -7.68 -10.34
N SER A 215 6.47 -8.09 -9.55
CA SER A 215 6.31 -9.17 -8.56
C SER A 215 6.04 -8.57 -7.18
N MET A 216 4.82 -8.75 -6.67
CA MET A 216 4.42 -8.18 -5.38
C MET A 216 5.35 -8.62 -4.24
N ALA A 217 5.74 -9.88 -4.17
CA ALA A 217 6.64 -10.38 -3.14
C ALA A 217 8.06 -9.75 -3.24
N HIS A 218 8.60 -9.58 -4.45
CA HIS A 218 9.90 -8.95 -4.65
C HIS A 218 9.89 -7.48 -4.29
N GLU A 219 8.82 -6.77 -4.67
CA GLU A 219 8.70 -5.35 -4.34
C GLU A 219 8.55 -5.13 -2.82
N VAL A 220 7.77 -5.95 -2.12
CA VAL A 220 7.70 -5.91 -0.64
C VAL A 220 9.10 -6.13 -0.03
N LEU A 221 9.85 -7.13 -0.52
CA LEU A 221 11.20 -7.39 -0.02
C LEU A 221 12.15 -6.22 -0.29
N ARG A 222 12.05 -5.56 -1.46
CA ARG A 222 12.88 -4.39 -1.79
C ARG A 222 12.62 -3.21 -0.85
N HIS A 223 11.36 -3.01 -0.42
CA HIS A 223 10.97 -1.90 0.44
C HIS A 223 11.30 -2.12 1.92
N GLN A 224 11.72 -3.31 2.35
CA GLN A 224 12.19 -3.56 3.72
C GLN A 224 13.60 -3.00 3.97
N VAL A 225 13.81 -1.74 3.67
CA VAL A 225 15.12 -1.08 3.71
C VAL A 225 15.72 -1.13 5.12
N VAL A 226 14.92 -0.81 6.15
CA VAL A 226 15.39 -0.73 7.55
C VAL A 226 15.88 -2.08 8.05
N VAL A 227 15.04 -3.11 7.95
CA VAL A 227 15.35 -4.47 8.45
C VAL A 227 16.51 -5.09 7.68
N ARG A 228 16.56 -4.88 6.36
CA ARG A 228 17.69 -5.36 5.53
C ARG A 228 18.98 -4.67 5.87
N THR A 229 18.96 -3.36 6.09
CA THR A 229 20.15 -2.63 6.54
C THR A 229 20.63 -3.12 7.91
N ALA A 230 19.71 -3.40 8.83
CA ALA A 230 20.06 -3.99 10.12
C ALA A 230 20.71 -5.38 9.96
N LEU A 231 20.16 -6.25 9.10
CA LEU A 231 20.74 -7.54 8.79
C LEU A 231 22.17 -7.42 8.21
N GLU A 232 22.38 -6.51 7.27
CA GLU A 232 23.67 -6.26 6.64
C GLU A 232 24.70 -5.72 7.64
N ALA A 233 24.30 -4.78 8.52
CA ALA A 233 25.19 -4.14 9.48
C ALA A 233 25.48 -4.99 10.71
N LEU A 234 24.51 -5.75 11.20
CA LEU A 234 24.58 -6.49 12.46
C LEU A 234 24.76 -8.00 12.29
N GLY A 235 24.66 -8.52 11.05
CA GLY A 235 24.66 -9.96 10.76
C GLY A 235 23.42 -10.71 11.27
N ARG A 236 22.42 -10.00 11.78
CA ARG A 236 21.15 -10.57 12.30
C ARG A 236 20.00 -9.59 12.13
N VAL A 237 18.80 -10.13 12.03
CA VAL A 237 17.58 -9.35 12.10
C VAL A 237 17.21 -9.14 13.58
N PRO A 238 16.97 -7.91 14.04
CA PRO A 238 16.40 -7.68 15.36
C PRO A 238 15.04 -8.38 15.49
N PRO A 239 14.71 -8.96 16.66
CA PRO A 239 13.37 -9.50 16.86
C PRO A 239 12.29 -8.44 16.67
N ALA A 240 11.14 -8.82 16.14
CA ALA A 240 9.99 -7.93 15.99
C ALA A 240 9.65 -7.26 17.33
N GLY A 241 9.34 -5.97 17.29
CA GLY A 241 9.07 -5.19 18.51
C GLY A 241 10.30 -4.81 19.36
N CYS A 242 11.50 -5.19 18.94
CA CYS A 242 12.76 -4.93 19.68
C CYS A 242 13.74 -4.02 18.94
N ASP A 243 13.43 -3.57 17.73
CA ASP A 243 14.26 -2.64 16.97
C ASP A 243 13.89 -1.18 17.27
N LEU A 244 14.73 -0.26 16.85
CA LEU A 244 14.59 1.19 17.06
C LEU A 244 13.21 1.69 16.62
N LEU A 245 12.75 1.28 15.44
CA LEU A 245 11.51 1.74 14.83
C LEU A 245 10.32 0.76 14.99
N SER A 246 10.48 -0.28 15.79
CA SER A 246 9.43 -1.27 16.03
C SER A 246 9.03 -1.42 17.50
N GLY A 247 9.50 -0.52 18.37
CA GLY A 247 9.13 -0.51 19.80
C GLY A 247 10.24 -0.93 20.75
N GLY A 248 11.45 -1.19 20.28
CA GLY A 248 12.61 -1.47 21.13
C GLY A 248 13.16 -0.23 21.86
N ALA A 249 12.84 0.98 21.38
CA ALA A 249 13.16 2.23 22.05
C ALA A 249 11.92 2.81 22.75
N PRO A 250 12.02 3.26 24.02
CA PRO A 250 10.90 3.88 24.73
C PRO A 250 10.34 5.12 24.02
N CYS A 251 11.18 5.88 23.33
CA CYS A 251 10.82 7.07 22.59
C CYS A 251 10.09 6.78 21.27
N TYR A 252 10.01 5.50 20.84
CA TYR A 252 9.31 5.12 19.62
C TYR A 252 8.45 3.87 19.85
N GLY A 253 7.16 4.08 20.05
CA GLY A 253 6.24 2.96 20.32
C GLY A 253 4.80 3.37 20.54
N VAL A 254 3.96 2.35 20.70
CA VAL A 254 2.54 2.50 21.02
C VAL A 254 2.32 2.14 22.49
N TYR A 255 1.55 2.96 23.20
CA TYR A 255 1.29 2.85 24.62
C TYR A 255 -0.19 2.89 24.92
N ARG A 256 -0.65 2.01 25.83
CA ARG A 256 -2.05 1.91 26.23
C ARG A 256 -2.39 2.92 27.30
N THR A 257 -3.53 3.59 27.18
CA THR A 257 -4.10 4.53 28.15
C THR A 257 -5.09 3.85 29.11
N ALA A 258 -5.51 4.54 30.16
CA ALA A 258 -6.40 3.99 31.20
C ALA A 258 -7.76 3.48 30.65
N ASP A 259 -8.26 4.12 29.61
CA ASP A 259 -9.52 3.75 28.91
C ASP A 259 -9.34 2.68 27.83
N GLY A 260 -8.16 2.05 27.78
CA GLY A 260 -7.86 0.99 26.80
C GLY A 260 -7.59 1.50 25.39
N ARG A 261 -7.53 2.82 25.17
CA ARG A 261 -7.09 3.45 23.92
C ARG A 261 -5.57 3.46 23.87
N HIS A 262 -5.02 4.08 22.82
CA HIS A 262 -3.57 4.10 22.61
C HIS A 262 -3.05 5.47 22.17
N LEU A 263 -1.81 5.74 22.59
CA LEU A 263 -0.96 6.84 22.11
C LEU A 263 0.19 6.27 21.30
N ALA A 264 0.54 6.93 20.22
CA ALA A 264 1.78 6.74 19.51
C ALA A 264 2.78 7.80 19.98
N VAL A 265 3.95 7.36 20.42
CA VAL A 265 5.10 8.20 20.75
C VAL A 265 6.16 7.96 19.68
N GLY A 266 6.51 9.02 18.94
CA GLY A 266 7.48 9.00 17.86
C GLY A 266 8.64 9.97 18.11
N ALA A 267 9.02 10.17 19.36
CA ALA A 267 10.02 11.14 19.84
C ALA A 267 11.47 10.66 19.57
N LEU A 268 11.75 10.37 18.30
CA LEU A 268 12.99 9.72 17.87
C LEU A 268 14.23 10.59 18.06
N GLU A 269 14.11 11.91 17.94
CA GLU A 269 15.17 12.86 18.23
C GLU A 269 15.19 13.19 19.72
N LEU A 270 16.39 13.36 20.27
CA LEU A 270 16.61 13.61 21.69
C LEU A 270 15.79 14.79 22.23
N LYS A 271 15.66 15.87 21.46
CA LYS A 271 14.88 17.05 21.85
C LYS A 271 13.39 16.76 22.06
N PHE A 272 12.80 15.91 21.21
CA PHE A 272 11.40 15.51 21.35
C PHE A 272 11.21 14.55 22.52
N TRP A 273 12.15 13.63 22.74
CA TRP A 273 12.15 12.79 23.92
C TRP A 273 12.24 13.60 25.23
N GLN A 274 13.11 14.61 25.27
CA GLN A 274 13.18 15.53 26.38
C GLN A 274 11.86 16.29 26.61
N GLY A 275 11.16 16.69 25.52
CA GLY A 275 9.81 17.24 25.58
C GLY A 275 8.80 16.29 26.22
N VAL A 276 8.83 15.02 25.85
CA VAL A 276 7.98 13.97 26.47
C VAL A 276 8.31 13.86 27.97
N CYS A 277 9.60 13.78 28.34
CA CYS A 277 10.03 13.63 29.73
C CYS A 277 9.60 14.83 30.58
N ALA A 278 9.80 16.03 30.07
CA ALA A 278 9.41 17.28 30.77
C ALA A 278 7.88 17.32 30.97
N THR A 279 7.11 17.02 29.94
CA THR A 279 5.64 17.02 30.00
C THR A 279 5.10 16.00 31.00
N LEU A 280 5.74 14.85 31.11
CA LEU A 280 5.36 13.78 32.05
C LEU A 280 5.97 14.01 33.47
N GLY A 281 6.78 15.06 33.68
CA GLY A 281 7.47 15.29 34.96
C GLY A 281 8.48 14.19 35.30
N ARG A 282 9.22 13.72 34.31
CA ARG A 282 10.20 12.63 34.42
C ARG A 282 11.60 13.03 33.89
N PRO A 283 12.24 14.08 34.47
CA PRO A 283 13.53 14.56 33.97
C PRO A 283 14.65 13.51 34.05
N GLN A 284 14.52 12.51 34.92
CA GLN A 284 15.49 11.41 35.05
C GLN A 284 15.53 10.51 33.82
N TRP A 285 14.50 10.54 32.92
CA TRP A 285 14.47 9.78 31.70
C TRP A 285 15.15 10.48 30.52
N GLU A 286 15.37 11.78 30.56
CA GLU A 286 15.87 12.59 29.43
C GLU A 286 17.18 12.07 28.83
N ARG A 287 18.08 11.51 29.66
CA ARG A 287 19.36 10.97 29.24
C ARG A 287 19.29 9.49 28.82
N ARG A 288 18.14 8.86 28.95
CA ARG A 288 17.90 7.47 28.60
C ARG A 288 17.32 7.41 27.19
N HIS A 289 18.23 7.51 26.20
CA HIS A 289 17.87 7.64 24.80
C HIS A 289 18.87 6.88 23.90
N TRP A 290 18.39 6.31 22.81
CA TRP A 290 19.22 5.53 21.90
C TRP A 290 20.43 6.32 21.36
N SER A 291 20.29 7.61 21.07
CA SER A 291 21.39 8.48 20.59
C SER A 291 22.45 8.78 21.65
N LEU A 292 22.19 8.45 22.90
CA LEU A 292 23.12 8.57 24.02
C LEU A 292 23.68 7.21 24.46
N GLY A 293 23.46 6.15 23.65
CA GLY A 293 24.03 4.82 23.84
C GLY A 293 23.11 3.78 24.48
N GLU A 294 21.85 4.11 24.78
CA GLU A 294 20.89 3.09 25.25
C GLU A 294 20.40 2.26 24.07
N ALA A 295 20.87 1.03 23.96
CA ALA A 295 20.56 0.18 22.81
C ALA A 295 19.07 -0.20 22.76
N PRO A 296 18.40 -0.04 21.60
CA PRO A 296 17.04 -0.53 21.44
C PRO A 296 16.91 -2.02 21.74
N GLY A 297 15.82 -2.42 22.38
CA GLY A 297 15.56 -3.80 22.78
C GLY A 297 16.40 -4.31 23.95
N SER A 298 17.31 -3.49 24.51
CA SER A 298 18.05 -3.85 25.71
C SER A 298 17.16 -3.91 26.95
N GLU A 299 17.58 -4.67 27.96
CA GLU A 299 16.84 -4.76 29.22
C GLU A 299 16.57 -3.37 29.84
N PRO A 300 17.55 -2.42 29.92
CA PRO A 300 17.26 -1.08 30.40
C PRO A 300 16.22 -0.32 29.56
N ALA A 301 16.30 -0.39 28.23
CA ALA A 301 15.34 0.26 27.35
C ALA A 301 13.92 -0.31 27.52
N MET A 302 13.79 -1.63 27.64
CA MET A 302 12.50 -2.28 27.86
C MET A 302 11.93 -2.03 29.26
N ALA A 303 12.78 -1.90 30.29
CA ALA A 303 12.35 -1.45 31.63
C ALA A 303 11.79 -0.03 31.58
N LEU A 304 12.49 0.92 30.92
CA LEU A 304 12.00 2.29 30.76
C LEU A 304 10.69 2.33 29.95
N ARG A 305 10.58 1.50 28.92
CA ARG A 305 9.32 1.35 28.18
C ARG A 305 8.16 0.94 29.08
N ALA A 306 8.40 0.00 30.00
CA ALA A 306 7.39 -0.44 30.98
C ALA A 306 7.03 0.68 31.96
N GLU A 307 8.01 1.48 32.44
CA GLU A 307 7.77 2.65 33.28
C GLU A 307 6.91 3.71 32.55
N LEU A 308 7.23 4.02 31.29
CA LEU A 308 6.44 4.95 30.45
C LEU A 308 5.02 4.42 30.23
N GLN A 309 4.88 3.13 29.93
CA GLN A 309 3.57 2.47 29.83
C GLN A 309 2.76 2.62 31.13
N ALA A 310 3.37 2.42 32.29
CA ALA A 310 2.69 2.57 33.57
C ALA A 310 2.20 4.01 33.81
N VAL A 311 2.98 5.00 33.42
CA VAL A 311 2.58 6.43 33.52
C VAL A 311 1.41 6.71 32.58
N LEU A 312 1.50 6.30 31.29
CA LEU A 312 0.46 6.60 30.32
C LEU A 312 -0.85 5.84 30.59
N ALA A 313 -0.79 4.70 31.29
CA ALA A 313 -1.97 3.96 31.73
C ALA A 313 -2.73 4.60 32.92
N THR A 314 -2.22 5.71 33.50
CA THR A 314 -2.88 6.39 34.63
C THR A 314 -4.05 7.28 34.23
N GLN A 315 -4.12 7.72 32.97
CA GLN A 315 -5.11 8.67 32.48
C GLN A 315 -5.72 8.20 31.15
N PRO A 316 -6.94 8.62 30.81
CA PRO A 316 -7.58 8.30 29.53
C PRO A 316 -6.91 9.04 28.37
N LEU A 317 -7.12 8.56 27.14
CA LEU A 317 -6.56 9.14 25.92
C LEU A 317 -6.82 10.64 25.80
N ALA A 318 -8.05 11.08 26.08
CA ALA A 318 -8.44 12.50 25.97
C ALA A 318 -7.58 13.42 26.85
N HIS A 319 -7.19 12.95 28.06
CA HIS A 319 -6.27 13.70 28.92
C HIS A 319 -4.90 13.88 28.26
N TRP A 320 -4.34 12.81 27.71
CA TRP A 320 -3.02 12.87 27.08
C TRP A 320 -3.03 13.70 25.79
N VAL A 321 -4.10 13.63 25.01
CA VAL A 321 -4.27 14.50 23.83
C VAL A 321 -4.20 15.96 24.26
N GLN A 322 -4.93 16.35 25.32
CA GLN A 322 -4.91 17.73 25.82
C GLN A 322 -3.53 18.13 26.37
N VAL A 323 -2.85 17.24 27.08
CA VAL A 323 -1.52 17.50 27.67
C VAL A 323 -0.46 17.70 26.60
N PHE A 324 -0.52 16.97 25.50
CA PHE A 324 0.46 17.04 24.40
C PHE A 324 0.07 18.00 23.28
N ASP A 325 -1.14 18.56 23.26
CA ASP A 325 -1.66 19.41 22.18
C ASP A 325 -0.76 20.61 21.84
N THR A 326 -0.12 21.18 22.86
CA THR A 326 0.77 22.36 22.71
C THR A 326 2.26 22.01 22.77
N VAL A 327 2.60 20.73 22.82
CA VAL A 327 3.99 20.28 22.98
C VAL A 327 4.46 19.61 21.67
N ASP A 328 5.50 20.19 21.08
CA ASP A 328 6.17 19.59 19.90
C ASP A 328 7.06 18.41 20.35
N ALA A 329 6.43 17.26 20.60
CA ALA A 329 7.09 16.07 21.14
C ALA A 329 6.76 14.79 20.35
N CYS A 330 6.20 14.89 19.16
CA CYS A 330 5.82 13.75 18.31
C CYS A 330 4.94 12.72 19.03
N VAL A 331 3.94 13.18 19.77
CA VAL A 331 2.97 12.34 20.47
C VAL A 331 1.58 12.56 19.87
N THR A 332 0.93 11.47 19.43
CA THR A 332 -0.39 11.55 18.79
C THR A 332 -1.33 10.44 19.28
N PRO A 333 -2.65 10.66 19.28
CA PRO A 333 -3.59 9.57 19.51
C PRO A 333 -3.55 8.54 18.37
N VAL A 334 -3.78 7.27 18.69
CA VAL A 334 -4.11 6.26 17.70
C VAL A 334 -5.61 6.34 17.45
N LEU A 335 -5.98 7.00 16.37
CA LEU A 335 -7.37 7.19 15.97
C LEU A 335 -7.97 5.90 15.39
N ARG A 336 -9.25 5.67 15.63
CA ARG A 336 -10.03 4.72 14.83
C ARG A 336 -10.29 5.32 13.45
N LEU A 337 -10.54 4.47 12.46
CA LEU A 337 -10.76 4.94 11.09
C LEU A 337 -11.90 5.96 10.98
N ASP A 338 -13.01 5.72 11.69
CA ASP A 338 -14.16 6.63 11.71
C ASP A 338 -13.85 7.97 12.39
N GLU A 339 -12.93 8.01 13.35
CA GLU A 339 -12.42 9.22 13.97
C GLU A 339 -11.49 9.97 13.00
N ALA A 340 -10.57 9.25 12.35
CA ALA A 340 -9.67 9.83 11.37
C ALA A 340 -10.43 10.50 10.22
N LEU A 341 -11.48 9.86 9.69
CA LEU A 341 -12.32 10.41 8.62
C LEU A 341 -13.05 11.72 9.00
N ARG A 342 -13.19 11.99 10.30
CA ARG A 342 -13.79 13.23 10.82
C ARG A 342 -12.79 14.23 11.39
N HIS A 343 -11.51 13.83 11.43
CA HIS A 343 -10.47 14.66 12.00
C HIS A 343 -10.14 15.84 11.08
N PRO A 344 -9.96 17.07 11.62
CA PRO A 344 -9.69 18.27 10.81
C PRO A 344 -8.46 18.14 9.89
N LEU A 345 -7.48 17.34 10.27
CA LEU A 345 -6.30 17.04 9.43
C LEU A 345 -6.67 16.48 8.04
N PHE A 346 -7.79 15.74 7.95
CA PHE A 346 -8.24 15.05 6.73
C PHE A 346 -9.54 15.63 6.15
N ALA A 347 -10.12 16.63 6.82
CA ALA A 347 -11.30 17.37 6.37
C ALA A 347 -10.82 18.54 5.51
N GLY A 348 -10.35 18.25 4.27
CA GLY A 348 -9.96 19.21 3.26
C GLY A 348 -10.70 18.98 1.99
#